data_d52f4a3b66cd745b6e9f19211c4d551a
#
_entry.id   d52f4a3b66cd745b6e9f19211c4d551a
#
_cell.length_a   1.000
_cell.length_b   1.000
_cell.length_c   1.000
_cell.angle_alpha   90.00
_cell.angle_beta   90.00
_cell.angle_gamma   90.00
#
_symmetry.space_group_name_H-M   'P 1'
#
loop_
_entity.id
_entity.type
_entity.pdbx_description
1 polymer ?
#
loop_
_entity_poly.entity_id
_entity_poly.type
_entity_poly.pdbx_seq_one_letter_code
_entity_poly.pdbx_strand_id
1 'polypeptide(L)'
;MTQYPDYDIALSGHELYLEYGQRPIISAMNLAIPKGKLTVILGPNGCGKSTLLKCLSQVLPPTRGQVILGHTPLAQMSNKARARELALLVQKPELPEGIDVQELVSRGRYPHQSLWHQWSEQDELAVAQALAATGLTTLAQRPVAELSGGQQQRVWLAMVLAQQTDLLLLDEPTSFLDIRAQLAVLDFCRALVDQGRTLVLVLHDINQALRYGDHLLLMRDGKLIACGAPESLLTEALLEQVFDINASIITDPEANCPMIIPRPRAHPRSAGHHDGEDSTNTATGGLPSWE
;
A
#
# COMPACT_ATOMS: atom_id res chain seq x y z
N MET A 1 19.77 -12.57 -12.29
CA MET A 1 19.71 -12.76 -10.83
C MET A 1 19.77 -11.37 -10.21
N THR A 2 18.64 -10.87 -9.73
CA THR A 2 18.60 -9.57 -9.02
C THR A 2 19.31 -9.79 -7.69
N GLN A 3 20.53 -9.30 -7.54
CA GLN A 3 21.24 -9.29 -6.26
C GLN A 3 20.51 -8.28 -5.37
N TYR A 4 19.72 -8.78 -4.42
CA TYR A 4 19.27 -7.93 -3.33
C TYR A 4 20.48 -7.60 -2.47
N PRO A 5 20.69 -6.30 -2.09
CA PRO A 5 21.73 -5.97 -1.14
C PRO A 5 21.51 -6.76 0.16
N ASP A 6 22.54 -6.88 0.98
CA ASP A 6 22.64 -7.70 2.20
C ASP A 6 21.63 -7.26 3.30
N TYR A 7 20.32 -7.31 2.96
CA TYR A 7 19.24 -7.07 3.91
C TYR A 7 18.72 -8.39 4.45
N ASP A 8 18.42 -8.41 5.72
CA ASP A 8 17.59 -9.47 6.31
C ASP A 8 16.19 -9.41 5.66
N ILE A 9 15.71 -10.50 5.08
CA ILE A 9 14.47 -10.56 4.31
C ILE A 9 13.34 -11.05 5.19
N ALA A 10 12.29 -10.22 5.37
CA ALA A 10 11.11 -10.61 6.11
C ALA A 10 10.19 -11.52 5.29
N LEU A 11 9.96 -11.19 4.01
CA LEU A 11 9.05 -11.91 3.11
C LEU A 11 9.63 -11.94 1.70
N SER A 12 9.57 -13.07 1.02
CA SER A 12 9.98 -13.16 -0.38
C SER A 12 8.97 -13.93 -1.23
N GLY A 13 8.91 -13.58 -2.51
CA GLY A 13 8.14 -14.27 -3.53
C GLY A 13 9.07 -14.85 -4.58
N HIS A 14 8.90 -16.15 -4.92
CA HIS A 14 9.73 -16.86 -5.88
C HIS A 14 8.89 -17.42 -7.01
N GLU A 15 9.19 -16.98 -8.25
CA GLU A 15 8.51 -17.43 -9.47
C GLU A 15 6.98 -17.36 -9.33
N LEU A 16 6.45 -16.25 -8.80
CA LEU A 16 5.02 -16.11 -8.55
C LEU A 16 4.26 -15.97 -9.87
N TYR A 17 3.23 -16.81 -10.03
CA TYR A 17 2.21 -16.70 -11.07
C TYR A 17 0.84 -16.62 -10.43
N LEU A 18 0.00 -15.73 -10.94
CA LEU A 18 -1.38 -15.57 -10.51
C LEU A 18 -2.28 -15.36 -11.71
N GLU A 19 -3.42 -16.06 -11.72
CA GLU A 19 -4.39 -16.04 -12.80
C GLU A 19 -5.80 -15.91 -12.23
N TYR A 20 -6.66 -15.13 -12.88
CA TYR A 20 -8.10 -15.15 -12.68
C TYR A 20 -8.75 -15.86 -13.88
N GLY A 21 -9.21 -17.10 -13.69
CA GLY A 21 -9.63 -17.95 -14.79
C GLY A 21 -8.47 -18.22 -15.74
N GLN A 22 -8.57 -17.75 -17.00
CA GLN A 22 -7.49 -17.88 -18.00
C GLN A 22 -6.67 -16.58 -18.18
N ARG A 23 -6.96 -15.52 -17.41
CA ARG A 23 -6.27 -14.24 -17.54
C ARG A 23 -5.10 -14.17 -16.55
N PRO A 24 -3.85 -14.12 -17.04
CA PRO A 24 -2.70 -13.91 -16.17
C PRO A 24 -2.71 -12.50 -15.59
N ILE A 25 -2.50 -12.39 -14.28
CA ILE A 25 -2.41 -11.13 -13.54
C ILE A 25 -0.97 -10.87 -13.12
N ILE A 26 -0.25 -11.91 -12.68
CA ILE A 26 1.17 -11.86 -12.31
C ILE A 26 1.88 -13.01 -13.01
N SER A 27 3.06 -12.74 -13.58
CA SER A 27 3.83 -13.71 -14.33
C SER A 27 5.30 -13.69 -13.94
N ALA A 28 5.80 -14.85 -13.48
CA ALA A 28 7.21 -15.10 -13.15
C ALA A 28 7.84 -14.04 -12.24
N MET A 29 7.07 -13.56 -11.22
CA MET A 29 7.54 -12.48 -10.36
C MET A 29 8.42 -12.98 -9.23
N ASN A 30 9.61 -12.40 -9.12
CA ASN A 30 10.52 -12.60 -8.00
C ASN A 30 10.66 -11.27 -7.24
N LEU A 31 10.50 -11.29 -5.92
CA LEU A 31 10.63 -10.10 -5.08
C LEU A 31 11.10 -10.45 -3.66
N ALA A 32 11.65 -9.45 -2.98
CA ALA A 32 12.01 -9.53 -1.58
C ALA A 32 11.55 -8.27 -0.82
N ILE A 33 11.07 -8.45 0.40
CA ILE A 33 10.67 -7.40 1.34
C ILE A 33 11.71 -7.34 2.45
N PRO A 34 12.50 -6.27 2.55
CA PRO A 34 13.49 -6.09 3.61
C PRO A 34 12.81 -5.98 4.98
N LYS A 35 13.40 -6.64 5.98
CA LYS A 35 12.93 -6.59 7.37
C LYS A 35 13.17 -5.21 7.99
N GLY A 36 12.25 -4.75 8.83
CA GLY A 36 12.33 -3.47 9.52
C GLY A 36 12.31 -2.26 8.59
N LYS A 37 11.73 -2.40 7.39
CA LYS A 37 11.63 -1.34 6.39
C LYS A 37 10.20 -1.10 5.96
N LEU A 38 9.94 0.11 5.46
CA LEU A 38 8.70 0.44 4.78
C LEU A 38 8.89 0.22 3.27
N THR A 39 8.31 -0.87 2.77
CA THR A 39 8.28 -1.16 1.34
C THR A 39 7.01 -0.61 0.71
N VAL A 40 7.12 0.12 -0.40
CA VAL A 40 5.96 0.65 -1.12
C VAL A 40 5.84 0.00 -2.49
N ILE A 41 4.65 -0.54 -2.78
CA ILE A 41 4.28 -1.07 -4.09
C ILE A 41 3.61 0.04 -4.89
N LEU A 42 4.20 0.39 -6.03
CA LEU A 42 3.72 1.41 -6.96
C LEU A 42 3.50 0.83 -8.35
N GLY A 43 2.64 1.48 -9.12
CA GLY A 43 2.36 1.14 -10.52
C GLY A 43 1.00 1.65 -10.97
N PRO A 44 0.68 1.61 -12.27
CA PRO A 44 -0.60 2.03 -12.83
C PRO A 44 -1.79 1.26 -12.23
N ASN A 45 -2.99 1.81 -12.39
CA ASN A 45 -4.21 1.11 -11.98
C ASN A 45 -4.38 -0.18 -12.80
N GLY A 46 -4.81 -1.24 -12.12
CA GLY A 46 -5.01 -2.56 -12.76
C GLY A 46 -3.74 -3.37 -13.03
N CYS A 47 -2.52 -2.89 -12.68
CA CYS A 47 -1.29 -3.64 -12.89
C CYS A 47 -1.06 -4.83 -11.94
N GLY A 48 -1.97 -5.06 -10.96
CA GLY A 48 -1.91 -6.23 -10.07
C GLY A 48 -1.41 -5.98 -8.65
N LYS A 49 -1.26 -4.73 -8.18
CA LYS A 49 -0.72 -4.39 -6.83
C LYS A 49 -1.49 -5.06 -5.69
N SER A 50 -2.81 -4.87 -5.63
CA SER A 50 -3.66 -5.49 -4.59
C SER A 50 -3.70 -7.01 -4.71
N THR A 51 -3.60 -7.53 -5.94
CA THR A 51 -3.52 -8.97 -6.20
C THR A 51 -2.19 -9.54 -5.68
N LEU A 52 -1.08 -8.82 -5.89
CA LEU A 52 0.22 -9.19 -5.32
C LEU A 52 0.17 -9.19 -3.79
N LEU A 53 -0.43 -8.15 -3.17
CA LEU A 53 -0.54 -8.08 -1.71
C LEU A 53 -1.35 -9.24 -1.14
N LYS A 54 -2.48 -9.61 -1.79
CA LYS A 54 -3.28 -10.79 -1.44
C LYS A 54 -2.51 -12.11 -1.63
N CYS A 55 -1.64 -12.17 -2.64
CA CYS A 55 -0.76 -13.32 -2.85
C CYS A 55 0.28 -13.44 -1.74
N LEU A 56 0.95 -12.36 -1.41
CA LEU A 56 1.96 -12.29 -0.36
C LEU A 56 1.39 -12.65 1.01
N SER A 57 0.10 -12.42 1.26
CA SER A 57 -0.60 -12.81 2.49
C SER A 57 -1.21 -14.22 2.44
N GLN A 58 -1.15 -14.91 1.29
CA GLN A 58 -1.81 -16.21 1.07
C GLN A 58 -3.36 -16.17 1.20
N VAL A 59 -3.96 -14.99 1.12
CA VAL A 59 -5.42 -14.86 0.92
C VAL A 59 -5.79 -15.32 -0.48
N LEU A 60 -4.93 -15.04 -1.46
CA LEU A 60 -4.99 -15.57 -2.81
C LEU A 60 -3.66 -16.31 -3.09
N PRO A 61 -3.60 -17.64 -2.89
CA PRO A 61 -2.36 -18.38 -3.11
C PRO A 61 -1.93 -18.31 -4.58
N PRO A 62 -0.61 -18.31 -4.88
CA PRO A 62 -0.11 -18.31 -6.24
C PRO A 62 -0.48 -19.62 -6.95
N THR A 63 -0.76 -19.55 -8.27
CA THR A 63 -0.97 -20.75 -9.11
C THR A 63 0.29 -21.55 -9.30
N ARG A 64 1.45 -20.84 -9.33
CA ARG A 64 2.81 -21.41 -9.33
C ARG A 64 3.73 -20.52 -8.52
N GLY A 65 4.85 -21.09 -8.06
CA GLY A 65 5.81 -20.40 -7.22
C GLY A 65 5.45 -20.52 -5.75
N GLN A 66 6.13 -19.75 -4.91
CA GLN A 66 5.94 -19.79 -3.48
C GLN A 66 6.25 -18.46 -2.81
N VAL A 67 5.58 -18.21 -1.69
CA VAL A 67 5.87 -17.09 -0.79
C VAL A 67 6.52 -17.66 0.46
N ILE A 68 7.65 -17.08 0.87
CA ILE A 68 8.45 -17.50 2.02
C ILE A 68 8.48 -16.37 3.05
N LEU A 69 8.10 -16.65 4.28
CA LEU A 69 8.19 -15.76 5.44
C LEU A 69 9.42 -16.16 6.26
N GLY A 70 10.42 -15.28 6.32
CA GLY A 70 11.74 -15.67 6.86
C GLY A 70 12.31 -16.87 6.10
N HIS A 71 12.24 -18.06 6.72
CA HIS A 71 12.70 -19.31 6.10
C HIS A 71 11.59 -20.34 5.86
N THR A 72 10.32 -19.97 6.14
CA THR A 72 9.20 -20.91 6.10
C THR A 72 8.27 -20.58 4.94
N PRO A 73 7.98 -21.53 4.01
CA PRO A 73 6.95 -21.33 3.00
C PRO A 73 5.58 -21.10 3.65
N LEU A 74 4.92 -20.00 3.30
CA LEU A 74 3.62 -19.64 3.89
C LEU A 74 2.54 -20.71 3.65
N ALA A 75 2.62 -21.45 2.55
CA ALA A 75 1.71 -22.54 2.24
C ALA A 75 1.77 -23.71 3.24
N GLN A 76 2.88 -23.85 3.97
CA GLN A 76 3.06 -24.88 5.01
C GLN A 76 2.53 -24.45 6.38
N MET A 77 2.21 -23.18 6.55
CA MET A 77 1.68 -22.63 7.79
C MET A 77 0.15 -22.75 7.83
N SER A 78 -0.41 -23.06 9.00
CA SER A 78 -1.85 -22.94 9.20
C SER A 78 -2.30 -21.48 9.10
N ASN A 79 -3.58 -21.22 8.75
CA ASN A 79 -4.12 -19.86 8.67
C ASN A 79 -3.89 -19.08 9.98
N LYS A 80 -4.03 -19.75 11.12
CA LYS A 80 -3.85 -19.16 12.44
C LYS A 80 -2.37 -18.83 12.72
N ALA A 81 -1.45 -19.70 12.34
CA ALA A 81 -0.02 -19.44 12.48
C ALA A 81 0.41 -18.25 11.61
N ARG A 82 -0.04 -18.20 10.34
CA ARG A 82 0.22 -17.05 9.46
C ARG A 82 -0.31 -15.74 10.03
N ALA A 83 -1.55 -15.76 10.53
CA ALA A 83 -2.18 -14.57 11.10
C ALA A 83 -1.54 -14.09 12.42
N ARG A 84 -0.63 -14.84 13.02
CA ARG A 84 0.19 -14.38 14.14
C ARG A 84 1.48 -13.70 13.71
N GLU A 85 1.92 -13.94 12.48
CA GLU A 85 3.16 -13.39 11.92
C GLU A 85 2.90 -12.22 10.98
N LEU A 86 1.76 -12.25 10.25
CA LEU A 86 1.44 -11.32 9.19
C LEU A 86 -0.01 -10.84 9.30
N ALA A 87 -0.21 -9.52 9.26
CA ALA A 87 -1.53 -8.91 9.17
C ALA A 87 -1.77 -8.30 7.78
N LEU A 88 -3.01 -8.36 7.31
CA LEU A 88 -3.44 -7.77 6.05
C LEU A 88 -4.61 -6.81 6.28
N LEU A 89 -4.47 -5.58 5.81
CA LEU A 89 -5.58 -4.65 5.60
C LEU A 89 -5.90 -4.59 4.12
N VAL A 90 -7.12 -4.99 3.74
CA VAL A 90 -7.61 -4.88 2.36
C VAL A 90 -8.17 -3.49 2.08
N GLN A 91 -8.20 -3.06 0.82
CA GLN A 91 -8.60 -1.72 0.38
C GLN A 91 -10.00 -1.28 0.85
N LYS A 92 -10.98 -2.18 0.82
CA LYS A 92 -12.37 -1.92 1.23
C LYS A 92 -12.87 -3.08 2.07
N PRO A 93 -12.57 -3.11 3.38
CA PRO A 93 -13.15 -4.12 4.24
C PRO A 93 -14.66 -3.89 4.38
N GLU A 94 -15.43 -4.97 4.37
CA GLU A 94 -16.87 -4.89 4.65
C GLU A 94 -17.09 -4.58 6.13
N LEU A 95 -17.88 -3.54 6.40
CA LEU A 95 -18.23 -3.16 7.76
C LEU A 95 -19.45 -3.97 8.21
N PRO A 96 -19.33 -4.77 9.29
CA PRO A 96 -20.47 -5.47 9.86
C PRO A 96 -21.50 -4.47 10.45
N GLU A 97 -22.78 -4.74 10.27
CA GLU A 97 -23.84 -3.91 10.82
C GLU A 97 -23.81 -3.87 12.35
N GLY A 98 -24.01 -2.70 12.91
CA GLY A 98 -24.16 -2.50 14.36
C GLY A 98 -22.91 -2.69 15.21
N ILE A 99 -21.73 -2.92 14.59
CA ILE A 99 -20.49 -3.13 15.33
C ILE A 99 -19.94 -1.82 15.88
N ASP A 100 -19.50 -1.82 17.14
CA ASP A 100 -18.76 -0.71 17.72
C ASP A 100 -17.24 -0.81 17.44
N VAL A 101 -16.52 0.28 17.73
CA VAL A 101 -15.08 0.39 17.50
C VAL A 101 -14.30 -0.67 18.25
N GLN A 102 -14.58 -0.87 19.54
CA GLN A 102 -13.87 -1.82 20.39
C GLN A 102 -14.09 -3.25 19.91
N GLU A 103 -15.32 -3.60 19.56
CA GLU A 103 -15.67 -4.93 19.05
C GLU A 103 -14.94 -5.21 17.73
N LEU A 104 -14.92 -4.26 16.79
CA LEU A 104 -14.20 -4.42 15.52
C LEU A 104 -12.70 -4.60 15.75
N VAL A 105 -12.09 -3.77 16.60
CA VAL A 105 -10.66 -3.88 16.93
C VAL A 105 -10.34 -5.22 17.61
N SER A 106 -11.24 -5.70 18.46
CA SER A 106 -11.12 -7.00 19.15
C SER A 106 -11.03 -8.18 18.18
N ARG A 107 -11.60 -8.07 16.98
CA ARG A 107 -11.47 -9.13 15.95
C ARG A 107 -10.03 -9.36 15.50
N GLY A 108 -9.15 -8.37 15.65
CA GLY A 108 -7.70 -8.54 15.46
C GLY A 108 -7.09 -9.62 16.37
N ARG A 109 -7.74 -9.95 17.48
CA ARG A 109 -7.25 -10.97 18.42
C ARG A 109 -7.62 -12.41 18.08
N TYR A 110 -8.48 -12.66 17.07
CA TYR A 110 -8.86 -14.04 16.68
C TYR A 110 -7.70 -15.01 16.47
N PRO A 111 -6.55 -14.64 15.90
CA PRO A 111 -5.42 -15.55 15.78
C PRO A 111 -4.85 -16.03 17.12
N HIS A 112 -5.01 -15.27 18.18
CA HIS A 112 -4.49 -15.57 19.52
C HIS A 112 -5.46 -16.39 20.38
N GLN A 113 -6.75 -16.39 20.06
CA GLN A 113 -7.79 -17.11 20.79
C GLN A 113 -7.72 -18.63 20.49
N SER A 114 -8.22 -19.44 21.41
CA SER A 114 -8.39 -20.88 21.25
C SER A 114 -9.76 -21.32 21.74
N LEU A 115 -10.16 -22.58 21.47
CA LEU A 115 -11.43 -23.13 21.95
C LEU A 115 -11.56 -23.10 23.48
N TRP A 116 -10.42 -23.13 24.20
CA TRP A 116 -10.35 -23.17 25.66
C TRP A 116 -9.99 -21.81 26.30
N HIS A 117 -9.48 -20.85 25.50
CA HIS A 117 -9.11 -19.50 25.96
C HIS A 117 -9.70 -18.51 24.96
N GLN A 118 -10.94 -18.10 25.18
CA GLN A 118 -11.67 -17.22 24.26
C GLN A 118 -11.21 -15.75 24.36
N TRP A 119 -10.90 -15.28 25.58
CA TRP A 119 -10.46 -13.91 25.82
C TRP A 119 -9.54 -13.86 27.04
N SER A 120 -8.42 -13.15 26.93
CA SER A 120 -7.41 -13.02 27.99
C SER A 120 -7.16 -11.56 28.34
N GLU A 121 -6.54 -11.29 29.50
CA GLU A 121 -6.06 -9.96 29.87
C GLU A 121 -5.07 -9.38 28.84
N GLN A 122 -4.28 -10.25 28.19
CA GLN A 122 -3.37 -9.85 27.11
C GLN A 122 -4.14 -9.37 25.88
N ASP A 123 -5.30 -9.97 25.55
CA ASP A 123 -6.13 -9.54 24.45
C ASP A 123 -6.76 -8.17 24.74
N GLU A 124 -7.22 -7.97 25.97
CA GLU A 124 -7.76 -6.69 26.42
C GLU A 124 -6.70 -5.59 26.37
N LEU A 125 -5.49 -5.87 26.85
CA LEU A 125 -4.37 -4.92 26.80
C LEU A 125 -3.98 -4.59 25.35
N ALA A 126 -3.91 -5.60 24.45
CA ALA A 126 -3.59 -5.39 23.04
C ALA A 126 -4.61 -4.49 22.33
N VAL A 127 -5.91 -4.70 22.60
CA VAL A 127 -7.00 -3.85 22.07
C VAL A 127 -6.90 -2.43 22.62
N ALA A 128 -6.71 -2.26 23.94
CA ALA A 128 -6.56 -0.95 24.57
C ALA A 128 -5.36 -0.19 24.01
N GLN A 129 -4.21 -0.85 23.80
CA GLN A 129 -3.01 -0.28 23.20
C GLN A 129 -3.26 0.14 21.74
N ALA A 130 -3.95 -0.70 20.96
CA ALA A 130 -4.29 -0.38 19.57
C ALA A 130 -5.22 0.83 19.46
N LEU A 131 -6.24 0.92 20.33
CA LEU A 131 -7.14 2.07 20.41
C LEU A 131 -6.41 3.35 20.82
N ALA A 132 -5.52 3.27 21.79
CA ALA A 132 -4.71 4.41 22.24
C ALA A 132 -3.76 4.89 21.12
N ALA A 133 -3.04 3.98 20.47
CA ALA A 133 -2.10 4.29 19.40
C ALA A 133 -2.76 4.95 18.19
N THR A 134 -4.04 4.65 17.92
CA THR A 134 -4.82 5.24 16.81
C THR A 134 -5.69 6.42 17.21
N GLY A 135 -5.67 6.84 18.50
CA GLY A 135 -6.46 7.94 19.04
C GLY A 135 -7.97 7.66 19.04
N LEU A 136 -8.37 6.40 19.27
CA LEU A 136 -9.77 5.96 19.24
C LEU A 136 -10.35 5.63 20.62
N THR A 137 -9.59 5.78 21.70
CA THR A 137 -10.00 5.40 23.06
C THR A 137 -11.36 6.02 23.47
N THR A 138 -11.58 7.29 23.15
CA THR A 138 -12.84 7.98 23.47
C THR A 138 -14.02 7.61 22.57
N LEU A 139 -13.74 6.89 21.49
CA LEU A 139 -14.72 6.43 20.50
C LEU A 139 -14.99 4.91 20.60
N ALA A 140 -14.40 4.22 21.58
CA ALA A 140 -14.42 2.77 21.68
C ALA A 140 -15.81 2.13 21.62
N GLN A 141 -16.80 2.76 22.27
CA GLN A 141 -18.20 2.30 22.33
C GLN A 141 -19.09 2.88 21.23
N ARG A 142 -18.51 3.61 20.26
CA ARG A 142 -19.27 4.25 19.20
C ARG A 142 -19.47 3.30 18.04
N PRO A 143 -20.67 3.23 17.42
CA PRO A 143 -20.87 2.48 16.18
C PRO A 143 -19.91 2.96 15.09
N VAL A 144 -19.21 2.03 14.44
CA VAL A 144 -18.21 2.38 13.40
C VAL A 144 -18.87 3.09 12.22
N ALA A 145 -20.12 2.77 11.89
CA ALA A 145 -20.89 3.40 10.82
C ALA A 145 -21.12 4.91 11.03
N GLU A 146 -21.07 5.41 12.27
CA GLU A 146 -21.27 6.83 12.61
C GLU A 146 -19.97 7.65 12.53
N LEU A 147 -18.85 7.01 12.26
CA LEU A 147 -17.54 7.66 12.20
C LEU A 147 -17.28 8.28 10.82
N SER A 148 -16.46 9.34 10.79
CA SER A 148 -15.93 9.87 9.53
C SER A 148 -15.04 8.84 8.82
N GLY A 149 -14.87 8.95 7.49
CA GLY A 149 -14.03 8.04 6.73
C GLY A 149 -12.61 7.89 7.29
N GLY A 150 -11.98 8.99 7.71
CA GLY A 150 -10.66 8.95 8.34
C GLY A 150 -10.67 8.28 9.72
N GLN A 151 -11.76 8.39 10.48
CA GLN A 151 -11.92 7.66 11.74
C GLN A 151 -12.11 6.17 11.48
N GLN A 152 -12.96 5.80 10.52
CA GLN A 152 -13.14 4.39 10.12
C GLN A 152 -11.82 3.76 9.68
N GLN A 153 -11.02 4.48 8.87
CA GLN A 153 -9.69 4.00 8.46
C GLN A 153 -8.79 3.73 9.67
N ARG A 154 -8.80 4.60 10.68
CA ARG A 154 -8.06 4.38 11.93
C ARG A 154 -8.56 3.17 12.72
N VAL A 155 -9.87 2.86 12.68
CA VAL A 155 -10.41 1.64 13.31
C VAL A 155 -9.87 0.38 12.64
N TRP A 156 -9.81 0.34 11.31
CA TRP A 156 -9.22 -0.78 10.58
C TRP A 156 -7.72 -0.94 10.87
N LEU A 157 -6.98 0.17 10.95
CA LEU A 157 -5.57 0.15 11.38
C LEU A 157 -5.43 -0.36 12.82
N ALA A 158 -6.31 0.07 13.74
CA ALA A 158 -6.31 -0.42 15.11
C ALA A 158 -6.56 -1.93 15.19
N MET A 159 -7.49 -2.47 14.37
CA MET A 159 -7.75 -3.91 14.28
C MET A 159 -6.50 -4.68 13.84
N VAL A 160 -5.79 -4.17 12.81
CA VAL A 160 -4.52 -4.78 12.34
C VAL A 160 -3.45 -4.71 13.41
N LEU A 161 -3.35 -3.59 14.15
CA LEU A 161 -2.40 -3.44 15.26
C LEU A 161 -2.69 -4.37 16.44
N ALA A 162 -3.97 -4.56 16.78
CA ALA A 162 -4.39 -5.46 17.84
C ALA A 162 -3.98 -6.92 17.56
N GLN A 163 -3.72 -7.28 16.30
CA GLN A 163 -3.18 -8.58 15.91
C GLN A 163 -1.73 -8.79 16.38
N GLN A 164 -0.97 -7.71 16.65
CA GLN A 164 0.40 -7.74 17.17
C GLN A 164 1.39 -8.53 16.31
N THR A 165 1.34 -8.34 15.00
CA THR A 165 2.28 -8.97 14.04
C THR A 165 3.47 -8.08 13.75
N ASP A 166 4.61 -8.68 13.39
CA ASP A 166 5.82 -7.95 12.97
C ASP A 166 5.76 -7.49 11.51
N LEU A 167 4.94 -8.14 10.68
CA LEU A 167 4.76 -7.80 9.27
C LEU A 167 3.33 -7.35 9.00
N LEU A 168 3.17 -6.14 8.45
CA LEU A 168 1.88 -5.55 8.08
C LEU A 168 1.83 -5.28 6.58
N LEU A 169 0.80 -5.78 5.92
CA LEU A 169 0.49 -5.55 4.52
C LEU A 169 -0.76 -4.65 4.44
N LEU A 170 -0.64 -3.44 3.88
CA LEU A 170 -1.73 -2.45 3.85
C LEU A 170 -2.04 -2.07 2.40
N ASP A 171 -3.25 -2.41 1.95
CA ASP A 171 -3.72 -2.12 0.58
C ASP A 171 -4.40 -0.76 0.54
N GLU A 172 -3.73 0.24 -0.01
CA GLU A 172 -4.20 1.61 -0.17
C GLU A 172 -4.75 2.24 1.13
N PRO A 173 -3.97 2.26 2.23
CA PRO A 173 -4.48 2.74 3.52
C PRO A 173 -4.80 4.24 3.56
N THR A 174 -4.40 5.00 2.54
CA THR A 174 -4.63 6.45 2.40
C THR A 174 -5.77 6.82 1.44
N SER A 175 -6.39 5.83 0.76
CA SER A 175 -7.44 6.09 -0.23
C SER A 175 -8.68 6.71 0.41
N PHE A 176 -9.32 7.65 -0.31
CA PHE A 176 -10.53 8.37 0.12
C PHE A 176 -10.37 9.27 1.34
N LEU A 177 -9.14 9.54 1.78
CA LEU A 177 -8.83 10.43 2.89
C LEU A 177 -8.42 11.82 2.37
N ASP A 178 -8.71 12.86 3.15
CA ASP A 178 -8.13 14.18 2.93
C ASP A 178 -6.61 14.18 3.21
N ILE A 179 -5.90 15.20 2.75
CA ILE A 179 -4.44 15.29 2.85
C ILE A 179 -3.96 15.14 4.30
N ARG A 180 -4.67 15.76 5.27
CA ARG A 180 -4.30 15.70 6.69
C ARG A 180 -4.39 14.27 7.21
N ALA A 181 -5.47 13.56 6.89
CA ALA A 181 -5.68 12.18 7.31
C ALA A 181 -4.69 11.22 6.62
N GLN A 182 -4.37 11.45 5.33
CA GLN A 182 -3.34 10.69 4.61
C GLN A 182 -1.97 10.79 5.29
N LEU A 183 -1.53 12.02 5.58
CA LEU A 183 -0.25 12.24 6.27
C LEU A 183 -0.23 11.58 7.65
N ALA A 184 -1.31 11.72 8.43
CA ALA A 184 -1.39 11.08 9.75
C ALA A 184 -1.27 9.55 9.68
N VAL A 185 -1.85 8.90 8.64
CA VAL A 185 -1.70 7.44 8.40
C VAL A 185 -0.26 7.09 8.03
N LEU A 186 0.38 7.88 7.15
CA LEU A 186 1.77 7.62 6.72
C LEU A 186 2.77 7.86 7.85
N ASP A 187 2.62 8.93 8.63
CA ASP A 187 3.43 9.19 9.83
C ASP A 187 3.30 8.06 10.84
N PHE A 188 2.08 7.56 11.03
CA PHE A 188 1.82 6.42 11.88
C PHE A 188 2.51 5.14 11.37
N CYS A 189 2.43 4.84 10.06
CA CYS A 189 3.16 3.73 9.45
C CYS A 189 4.67 3.87 9.64
N ARG A 190 5.22 5.09 9.49
CA ARG A 190 6.64 5.36 9.73
C ARG A 190 7.04 5.08 11.16
N ALA A 191 6.26 5.55 12.13
CA ALA A 191 6.50 5.31 13.56
C ALA A 191 6.50 3.80 13.91
N LEU A 192 5.69 2.99 13.25
CA LEU A 192 5.70 1.52 13.42
C LEU A 192 7.01 0.90 12.90
N VAL A 193 7.51 1.38 11.76
CA VAL A 193 8.79 0.91 11.21
C VAL A 193 9.95 1.32 12.12
N ASP A 194 9.93 2.53 12.67
CA ASP A 194 10.94 3.01 13.61
C ASP A 194 10.95 2.20 14.92
N GLN A 195 9.83 1.53 15.25
CA GLN A 195 9.73 0.54 16.34
C GLN A 195 10.18 -0.86 15.92
N GLY A 196 10.72 -1.05 14.72
CA GLY A 196 11.27 -2.31 14.21
C GLY A 196 10.29 -3.19 13.44
N ARG A 197 9.05 -2.75 13.18
CA ARG A 197 8.10 -3.50 12.35
C ARG A 197 8.44 -3.41 10.87
N THR A 198 7.98 -4.39 10.10
CA THR A 198 8.09 -4.41 8.64
C THR A 198 6.73 -4.05 8.04
N LEU A 199 6.69 -3.09 7.14
CA LEU A 199 5.46 -2.66 6.48
C LEU A 199 5.57 -2.76 4.96
N VAL A 200 4.47 -3.20 4.34
CA VAL A 200 4.30 -3.15 2.88
C VAL A 200 3.04 -2.35 2.59
N LEU A 201 3.16 -1.23 1.89
CA LEU A 201 2.04 -0.37 1.51
C LEU A 201 1.82 -0.41 0.00
N VAL A 202 0.57 -0.47 -0.43
CA VAL A 202 0.20 -0.04 -1.79
C VAL A 202 -0.18 1.42 -1.73
N LEU A 203 0.47 2.27 -2.53
CA LEU A 203 0.15 3.69 -2.63
C LEU A 203 -0.11 4.08 -4.09
N HIS A 204 -0.81 5.22 -4.29
CA HIS A 204 -1.03 5.82 -5.61
C HIS A 204 -0.17 7.06 -5.82
N ASP A 205 0.13 7.80 -4.77
CA ASP A 205 0.94 9.01 -4.83
C ASP A 205 2.43 8.65 -4.78
N ILE A 206 3.12 8.92 -5.88
CA ILE A 206 4.54 8.60 -6.01
C ILE A 206 5.37 9.46 -5.04
N ASN A 207 5.03 10.74 -4.84
CA ASN A 207 5.79 11.60 -3.93
C ASN A 207 5.63 11.17 -2.47
N GLN A 208 4.42 10.72 -2.06
CA GLN A 208 4.26 10.09 -0.75
C GLN A 208 5.11 8.82 -0.62
N ALA A 209 5.15 7.98 -1.65
CA ALA A 209 5.95 6.76 -1.64
C ALA A 209 7.46 7.06 -1.54
N LEU A 210 7.93 8.10 -2.23
CA LEU A 210 9.33 8.54 -2.18
C LEU A 210 9.72 9.14 -0.83
N ARG A 211 8.78 9.85 -0.19
CA ARG A 211 9.03 10.51 1.10
C ARG A 211 9.05 9.52 2.28
N TYR A 212 8.18 8.50 2.25
CA TYR A 212 8.00 7.59 3.38
C TYR A 212 8.64 6.22 3.19
N GLY A 213 8.82 5.77 1.94
CA GLY A 213 9.31 4.42 1.63
C GLY A 213 10.82 4.29 1.72
N ASP A 214 11.28 3.22 2.38
CA ASP A 214 12.70 2.83 2.37
C ASP A 214 13.02 1.94 1.15
N HIS A 215 12.01 1.26 0.60
CA HIS A 215 12.15 0.34 -0.51
C HIS A 215 10.94 0.42 -1.43
N LEU A 216 11.16 0.48 -2.74
CA LEU A 216 10.09 0.55 -3.73
C LEU A 216 10.02 -0.75 -4.54
N LEU A 217 8.81 -1.18 -4.86
CA LEU A 217 8.51 -2.21 -5.85
C LEU A 217 7.68 -1.54 -6.96
N LEU A 218 8.26 -1.35 -8.13
CA LEU A 218 7.59 -0.72 -9.28
C LEU A 218 7.02 -1.78 -10.21
N MET A 219 5.70 -1.77 -10.36
CA MET A 219 4.97 -2.76 -11.13
C MET A 219 4.33 -2.15 -12.38
N ARG A 220 4.34 -2.92 -13.48
CA ARG A 220 3.55 -2.65 -14.70
C ARG A 220 3.12 -3.97 -15.33
N ASP A 221 1.86 -4.08 -15.75
CA ASP A 221 1.32 -5.24 -16.50
C ASP A 221 1.62 -6.59 -15.83
N GLY A 222 1.44 -6.68 -14.52
CA GLY A 222 1.67 -7.91 -13.75
C GLY A 222 3.13 -8.31 -13.55
N LYS A 223 4.07 -7.43 -13.87
CA LYS A 223 5.52 -7.66 -13.72
C LYS A 223 6.14 -6.66 -12.76
N LEU A 224 7.17 -7.11 -12.06
CA LEU A 224 8.07 -6.22 -11.34
C LEU A 224 9.06 -5.64 -12.34
N ILE A 225 9.03 -4.33 -12.54
CA ILE A 225 9.90 -3.63 -13.50
C ILE A 225 11.22 -3.26 -12.83
N ALA A 226 11.15 -2.77 -11.58
CA ALA A 226 12.32 -2.38 -10.82
C ALA A 226 12.02 -2.44 -9.32
N CYS A 227 13.06 -2.63 -8.49
CA CYS A 227 12.95 -2.57 -7.04
C CYS A 227 14.25 -2.04 -6.43
N GLY A 228 14.15 -1.34 -5.30
CA GLY A 228 15.30 -0.77 -4.60
C GLY A 228 14.95 0.45 -3.75
N ALA A 229 15.97 1.08 -3.18
CA ALA A 229 15.82 2.33 -2.45
C ALA A 229 15.45 3.48 -3.41
N PRO A 230 14.57 4.42 -3.00
CA PRO A 230 14.11 5.52 -3.84
C PRO A 230 15.23 6.31 -4.52
N GLU A 231 16.28 6.64 -3.79
CA GLU A 231 17.40 7.50 -4.24
C GLU A 231 18.21 6.84 -5.37
N SER A 232 18.37 5.52 -5.32
CA SER A 232 19.17 4.77 -6.30
C SER A 232 18.35 4.24 -7.48
N LEU A 233 17.02 4.13 -7.29
CA LEU A 233 16.14 3.49 -8.25
C LEU A 233 15.57 4.48 -9.26
N LEU A 234 15.22 5.69 -8.82
CA LEU A 234 14.37 6.59 -9.58
C LEU A 234 15.13 7.28 -10.72
N THR A 235 14.63 7.12 -11.95
CA THR A 235 15.10 7.84 -13.15
C THR A 235 13.91 8.33 -13.98
N GLU A 236 14.08 9.40 -14.77
CA GLU A 236 13.03 9.90 -15.68
C GLU A 236 12.58 8.79 -16.67
N ALA A 237 13.52 8.00 -17.19
CA ALA A 237 13.22 6.88 -18.07
C ALA A 237 12.37 5.79 -17.40
N LEU A 238 12.62 5.50 -16.11
CA LEU A 238 11.84 4.54 -15.35
C LEU A 238 10.43 5.04 -15.08
N LEU A 239 10.25 6.35 -14.82
CA LEU A 239 8.93 6.98 -14.67
C LEU A 239 8.13 6.89 -15.96
N GLU A 240 8.74 7.15 -17.10
CA GLU A 240 8.11 6.97 -18.41
C GLU A 240 7.75 5.50 -18.64
N GLN A 241 8.69 4.58 -18.40
CA GLN A 241 8.47 3.15 -18.60
C GLN A 241 7.35 2.58 -17.73
N VAL A 242 7.23 3.00 -16.45
CA VAL A 242 6.27 2.41 -15.51
C VAL A 242 4.93 3.12 -15.55
N PHE A 243 4.92 4.47 -15.58
CA PHE A 243 3.72 5.29 -15.39
C PHE A 243 3.27 6.03 -16.65
N ASP A 244 4.06 5.99 -17.72
CA ASP A 244 3.80 6.73 -18.96
C ASP A 244 3.73 8.26 -18.73
N ILE A 245 4.57 8.76 -17.85
CA ILE A 245 4.67 10.19 -17.50
C ILE A 245 6.06 10.73 -17.78
N ASN A 246 6.11 11.96 -18.32
CA ASN A 246 7.33 12.77 -18.34
C ASN A 246 7.37 13.62 -17.07
N ALA A 247 8.46 13.51 -16.31
CA ALA A 247 8.63 14.25 -15.08
C ALA A 247 10.08 14.66 -14.88
N SER A 248 10.30 15.77 -14.15
CA SER A 248 11.62 16.10 -13.60
C SER A 248 11.75 15.47 -12.22
N ILE A 249 12.94 15.05 -11.88
CA ILE A 249 13.27 14.59 -10.54
C ILE A 249 14.09 15.68 -9.88
N ILE A 250 13.64 16.15 -8.73
CA ILE A 250 14.35 17.13 -7.89
C ILE A 250 14.50 16.57 -6.49
N THR A 251 15.26 17.23 -5.64
CA THR A 251 15.29 16.92 -4.20
C THR A 251 14.17 17.65 -3.48
N ASP A 252 13.39 16.93 -2.67
CA ASP A 252 12.40 17.50 -1.76
C ASP A 252 13.13 18.34 -0.70
N PRO A 253 12.87 19.65 -0.59
CA PRO A 253 13.59 20.53 0.31
C PRO A 253 13.34 20.25 1.80
N GLU A 254 12.23 19.59 2.14
CA GLU A 254 11.85 19.26 3.51
C GLU A 254 12.34 17.87 3.94
N ALA A 255 12.21 16.86 3.05
CA ALA A 255 12.50 15.47 3.37
C ALA A 255 13.88 14.99 2.86
N ASN A 256 14.56 15.80 2.02
CA ASN A 256 15.83 15.47 1.38
C ASN A 256 15.82 14.13 0.62
N CYS A 257 14.64 13.75 0.07
CA CYS A 257 14.42 12.59 -0.76
C CYS A 257 14.10 13.00 -2.20
N PRO A 258 14.12 12.10 -3.19
CA PRO A 258 13.65 12.41 -4.53
C PRO A 258 12.18 12.84 -4.53
N MET A 259 11.84 13.84 -5.34
CA MET A 259 10.49 14.30 -5.59
C MET A 259 10.28 14.44 -7.09
N ILE A 260 9.14 13.99 -7.60
CA ILE A 260 8.79 14.12 -9.03
C ILE A 260 7.91 15.34 -9.26
N ILE A 261 8.22 16.08 -10.34
CA ILE A 261 7.38 17.15 -10.88
C ILE A 261 6.93 16.73 -12.28
N PRO A 262 5.66 16.31 -12.48
CA PRO A 262 5.15 15.95 -13.78
C PRO A 262 5.25 17.13 -14.76
N ARG A 263 5.74 16.86 -15.96
CA ARG A 263 5.72 17.84 -17.07
C ARG A 263 4.41 17.64 -17.85
N PRO A 264 3.65 18.72 -18.14
CA PRO A 264 2.50 18.61 -19.02
C PRO A 264 2.95 18.04 -20.38
N ARG A 265 2.19 17.12 -20.95
CA ARG A 265 2.37 16.79 -22.36
C ARG A 265 2.19 18.09 -23.14
N ALA A 266 3.19 18.50 -23.92
CA ALA A 266 3.13 19.73 -24.68
C ALA A 266 1.90 19.69 -25.62
N HIS A 267 0.80 20.33 -25.23
CA HIS A 267 -0.15 20.81 -26.22
C HIS A 267 0.58 21.90 -26.98
N PRO A 268 0.62 21.89 -28.32
CA PRO A 268 1.09 23.03 -29.06
C PRO A 268 0.18 24.21 -28.68
N ARG A 269 0.68 25.07 -27.77
CA ARG A 269 0.08 26.38 -27.59
C ARG A 269 0.19 27.00 -28.97
N SER A 270 -0.94 27.22 -29.64
CA SER A 270 -1.01 28.07 -30.83
C SER A 270 -0.27 29.35 -30.48
N ALA A 271 0.86 29.58 -31.15
CA ALA A 271 1.57 30.83 -31.05
C ALA A 271 0.58 31.92 -31.41
N GLY A 272 0.11 32.67 -30.41
CA GLY A 272 -0.72 33.84 -30.63
C GLY A 272 0.12 34.86 -31.39
N HIS A 273 -0.11 34.93 -32.67
CA HIS A 273 0.23 36.11 -33.47
C HIS A 273 -0.65 37.23 -32.93
N HIS A 274 -0.06 38.18 -32.25
CA HIS A 274 -0.54 39.51 -32.16
C HIS A 274 -0.18 40.16 -33.52
N ASP A 275 -1.11 40.19 -34.43
CA ASP A 275 -1.26 41.25 -35.43
C ASP A 275 -2.73 41.32 -35.85
N GLY A 276 -3.21 42.55 -35.90
CA GLY A 276 -4.62 42.91 -35.96
C GLY A 276 -5.32 42.54 -37.26
N GLU A 277 -6.62 42.81 -37.19
CA GLU A 277 -7.64 42.91 -38.24
C GLU A 277 -8.52 41.69 -38.48
N ASP A 278 -9.72 41.85 -37.96
CA ASP A 278 -11.06 41.62 -38.54
C ASP A 278 -11.25 40.46 -39.52
N SER A 279 -11.96 39.45 -39.07
CA SER A 279 -13.12 38.88 -39.80
C SER A 279 -13.61 37.58 -39.16
N THR A 280 -14.93 37.58 -38.96
CA THR A 280 -15.83 36.46 -38.61
C THR A 280 -15.42 35.09 -39.17
N ASN A 281 -15.14 34.12 -38.31
CA ASN A 281 -15.39 32.72 -38.65
C ASN A 281 -15.65 31.85 -37.41
N THR A 282 -16.84 31.29 -37.35
CA THR A 282 -17.31 30.30 -36.41
C THR A 282 -16.52 29.00 -36.58
N ALA A 283 -15.61 28.68 -35.65
CA ALA A 283 -14.98 27.36 -35.56
C ALA A 283 -15.46 26.67 -34.30
N THR A 284 -16.27 25.64 -34.44
CA THR A 284 -16.66 24.67 -33.45
C THR A 284 -15.42 23.85 -33.04
N GLY A 285 -14.80 24.23 -31.93
CA GLY A 285 -13.72 23.46 -31.34
C GLY A 285 -14.29 22.25 -30.56
N GLY A 286 -14.08 21.04 -31.08
CA GLY A 286 -14.36 19.80 -30.38
C GLY A 286 -13.44 19.63 -29.16
N LEU A 287 -14.02 19.21 -28.04
CA LEU A 287 -13.27 18.85 -26.82
C LEU A 287 -12.44 17.58 -27.07
N PRO A 288 -11.22 17.47 -26.52
CA PRO A 288 -10.43 16.26 -26.63
C PRO A 288 -11.11 15.11 -25.87
N SER A 289 -11.13 13.92 -26.48
CA SER A 289 -11.64 12.70 -25.87
C SER A 289 -10.69 12.21 -24.76
N TRP A 290 -11.26 11.77 -23.66
CA TRP A 290 -10.56 11.10 -22.56
C TRP A 290 -10.46 9.60 -22.89
N GLU A 291 -9.36 9.13 -23.49
CA GLU A 291 -8.96 7.72 -23.53
C GLU A 291 -7.75 7.46 -22.64
#